data_3ca44a55dd77371405b27731fe7ae2f8
#
_entry.id   3ca44a55dd77371405b27731fe7ae2f8
#
_cell.length_a   1.000
_cell.length_b   1.000
_cell.length_c   1.000
_cell.angle_alpha   90.00
_cell.angle_beta   90.00
_cell.angle_gamma   90.00
#
_symmetry.space_group_name_H-M   'P 1'
#
loop_
_entity.id
_entity.type
_entity.pdbx_description
1 polymer ?
#
loop_
_entity_poly.entity_id
_entity_poly.type
_entity_poly.pdbx_seq_one_letter_code
_entity_poly.pdbx_strand_id
1 'polypeptide(L)'
;MKPNILILMVFYLLIQSCSSQMPIDPDSIDRIDFYAICRGVDFAQGVYSISELKDKGRDTIITDRVFIQRFVEELNQLIPDKHQRLVDYRSGAILFNREGNSTLVFFGERTGIIYRNKKMMDRDSLFRLIDDSVFATQPYDYWFPSDSSRDLYRNIVKTMMELRKQQAMDSLEIK
;
A
#
# COMPACT_ATOMS: atom_id res chain seq x y z
N MET A 1 12.36 53.42 10.97
CA MET A 1 11.20 52.53 11.00
C MET A 1 11.28 51.53 9.84
N LYS A 2 11.77 50.31 10.06
CA LYS A 2 11.61 49.19 9.10
C LYS A 2 11.55 47.84 9.86
N PRO A 3 10.58 47.63 10.78
CA PRO A 3 10.41 46.30 11.41
C PRO A 3 9.50 45.36 10.63
N ASN A 4 8.76 45.83 9.61
CA ASN A 4 7.67 45.02 9.01
C ASN A 4 8.12 43.98 7.98
N ILE A 5 9.30 44.16 7.38
CA ILE A 5 9.79 43.21 6.34
C ILE A 5 10.27 41.90 6.97
N LEU A 6 10.91 41.97 8.13
CA LEU A 6 11.39 40.75 8.83
C LEU A 6 10.23 39.91 9.33
N ILE A 7 9.18 40.53 9.85
CA ILE A 7 7.98 39.83 10.32
C ILE A 7 7.25 39.17 9.14
N LEU A 8 7.15 39.83 7.99
CA LEU A 8 6.57 39.27 6.78
C LEU A 8 7.39 38.09 6.23
N MET A 9 8.71 38.14 6.26
CA MET A 9 9.57 37.04 5.87
C MET A 9 9.43 35.82 6.81
N VAL A 10 9.37 36.04 8.11
CA VAL A 10 9.18 34.98 9.09
C VAL A 10 7.79 34.36 8.93
N PHE A 11 6.75 35.16 8.67
CA PHE A 11 5.41 34.65 8.39
C PHE A 11 5.34 33.85 7.08
N TYR A 12 6.05 34.30 6.04
CA TYR A 12 6.14 33.60 4.75
C TYR A 12 6.89 32.26 4.89
N LEU A 13 7.97 32.22 5.69
CA LEU A 13 8.70 30.98 6.00
C LEU A 13 7.89 30.01 6.87
N LEU A 14 7.06 30.50 7.77
CA LEU A 14 6.17 29.67 8.58
C LEU A 14 5.02 29.07 7.75
N ILE A 15 4.52 29.80 6.76
CA ILE A 15 3.49 29.29 5.84
C ILE A 15 4.07 28.21 4.91
N GLN A 16 5.33 28.33 4.49
CA GLN A 16 5.98 27.31 3.66
C GLN A 16 6.35 26.04 4.43
N SER A 17 6.55 26.11 5.74
CA SER A 17 6.89 24.92 6.55
C SER A 17 5.69 24.00 6.84
N CYS A 18 4.47 24.47 6.59
CA CYS A 18 3.25 23.69 6.72
C CYS A 18 2.74 23.22 5.34
N SER A 19 3.60 22.60 4.54
CA SER A 19 3.13 21.86 3.37
C SER A 19 2.51 20.53 3.85
N SER A 20 1.37 20.60 4.50
CA SER A 20 0.44 19.49 4.54
C SER A 20 0.11 19.21 3.07
N GLN A 21 0.70 18.16 2.51
CA GLN A 21 0.42 17.77 1.14
C GLN A 21 -1.10 17.61 1.02
N MET A 22 -1.69 18.38 0.10
CA MET A 22 -3.15 18.36 -0.08
C MET A 22 -3.64 16.92 -0.29
N PRO A 23 -4.76 16.53 0.29
CA PRO A 23 -5.37 15.24 0.03
C PRO A 23 -5.61 15.09 -1.47
N ILE A 24 -5.51 13.87 -1.98
CA ILE A 24 -5.88 13.55 -3.35
C ILE A 24 -7.40 13.63 -3.44
N ASP A 25 -7.91 14.30 -4.46
CA ASP A 25 -9.32 14.23 -4.81
C ASP A 25 -9.59 12.90 -5.53
N PRO A 26 -10.44 12.00 -4.98
CA PRO A 26 -10.77 10.74 -5.63
C PRO A 26 -11.36 10.91 -7.02
N ASP A 27 -12.12 11.97 -7.25
CA ASP A 27 -12.75 12.23 -8.53
C ASP A 27 -11.75 12.67 -9.60
N SER A 28 -10.57 13.10 -9.21
CA SER A 28 -9.49 13.44 -10.14
C SER A 28 -8.76 12.20 -10.69
N ILE A 29 -8.89 11.03 -10.06
CA ILE A 29 -8.18 9.81 -10.46
C ILE A 29 -8.99 9.08 -11.52
N ASP A 30 -8.37 8.81 -12.67
CA ASP A 30 -8.99 8.07 -13.76
C ASP A 30 -8.83 6.56 -13.62
N ARG A 31 -7.62 6.13 -13.26
CA ARG A 31 -7.28 4.72 -13.13
C ARG A 31 -6.15 4.50 -12.14
N ILE A 32 -6.06 3.26 -11.69
CA ILE A 32 -4.95 2.76 -10.88
C ILE A 32 -4.31 1.58 -11.62
N ASP A 33 -3.03 1.70 -11.96
CA ASP A 33 -2.24 0.57 -12.44
C ASP A 33 -1.61 -0.10 -11.21
N PHE A 34 -2.08 -1.30 -10.88
CA PHE A 34 -1.65 -2.04 -9.70
C PHE A 34 -0.69 -3.16 -10.12
N TYR A 35 0.43 -3.27 -9.43
CA TYR A 35 1.47 -4.27 -9.65
C TYR A 35 1.68 -5.07 -8.37
N ALA A 36 1.79 -6.39 -8.48
CA ALA A 36 2.10 -7.22 -7.34
C ALA A 36 2.99 -8.41 -7.72
N ILE A 37 3.90 -8.73 -6.83
CA ILE A 37 4.67 -9.96 -6.89
C ILE A 37 3.73 -11.11 -6.56
N CYS A 38 3.85 -12.20 -7.32
CA CYS A 38 3.09 -13.40 -7.06
C CYS A 38 3.29 -13.87 -5.62
N ARG A 39 2.21 -14.16 -4.94
CA ARG A 39 2.23 -14.63 -3.54
C ARG A 39 2.98 -15.97 -3.43
N GLY A 40 3.74 -16.14 -2.35
CA GLY A 40 4.54 -17.34 -2.13
C GLY A 40 5.85 -17.40 -2.93
N VAL A 41 6.21 -16.31 -3.62
CA VAL A 41 7.52 -16.19 -4.27
C VAL A 41 8.44 -15.37 -3.39
N ASP A 42 9.52 -16.01 -2.94
CA ASP A 42 10.61 -15.33 -2.24
C ASP A 42 11.73 -14.98 -3.22
N PHE A 43 12.21 -13.76 -3.10
CA PHE A 43 13.39 -13.30 -3.82
C PHE A 43 14.57 -13.21 -2.86
N ALA A 44 15.74 -13.62 -3.32
CA ALA A 44 16.98 -13.49 -2.54
C ALA A 44 17.34 -12.02 -2.25
N GLN A 45 16.81 -11.10 -3.03
CA GLN A 45 16.96 -9.66 -2.86
C GLN A 45 15.57 -9.03 -2.75
N GLY A 46 15.41 -8.09 -1.81
CA GLY A 46 14.19 -7.31 -1.68
C GLY A 46 13.92 -6.47 -2.94
N VAL A 47 12.68 -6.07 -3.12
CA VAL A 47 12.22 -5.20 -4.21
C VAL A 47 11.98 -3.80 -3.66
N TYR A 48 12.57 -2.80 -4.32
CA TYR A 48 12.59 -1.43 -3.81
C TYR A 48 12.20 -0.37 -4.84
N SER A 49 11.71 -0.78 -6.01
CA SER A 49 11.28 0.14 -7.06
C SER A 49 10.06 -0.36 -7.84
N ILE A 50 9.36 0.58 -8.48
CA ILE A 50 8.23 0.24 -9.37
C ILE A 50 8.69 -0.51 -10.61
N SER A 51 9.91 -0.24 -11.10
CA SER A 51 10.49 -0.95 -12.24
C SER A 51 10.67 -2.43 -11.93
N GLU A 52 11.22 -2.74 -10.75
CA GLU A 52 11.38 -4.13 -10.30
C GLU A 52 10.05 -4.83 -10.07
N LEU A 53 9.02 -4.11 -9.55
CA LEU A 53 7.68 -4.67 -9.45
C LEU A 53 7.08 -4.99 -10.82
N LYS A 54 7.29 -4.12 -11.82
CA LYS A 54 6.84 -4.36 -13.20
C LYS A 54 7.53 -5.56 -13.85
N ASP A 55 8.83 -5.69 -13.62
CA ASP A 55 9.63 -6.78 -14.22
C ASP A 55 9.33 -8.14 -13.58
N LYS A 56 9.08 -8.17 -12.27
CA LYS A 56 8.96 -9.42 -11.48
C LYS A 56 7.51 -9.78 -11.16
N GLY A 57 6.60 -8.82 -11.25
CA GLY A 57 5.22 -8.94 -10.80
C GLY A 57 4.23 -9.19 -11.92
N ARG A 58 2.97 -9.20 -11.53
CA ARG A 58 1.80 -9.14 -12.39
C ARG A 58 1.17 -7.77 -12.22
N ASP A 59 0.41 -7.36 -13.23
CA ASP A 59 -0.28 -6.08 -13.21
C ASP A 59 -1.79 -6.24 -13.41
N THR A 60 -2.54 -5.28 -12.94
CA THR A 60 -3.96 -5.13 -13.24
C THR A 60 -4.31 -3.65 -13.29
N ILE A 61 -5.21 -3.30 -14.20
CA ILE A 61 -5.70 -1.93 -14.34
C ILE A 61 -7.08 -1.85 -13.68
N ILE A 62 -7.22 -0.92 -12.75
CA ILE A 62 -8.45 -0.70 -12.00
C ILE A 62 -9.07 0.62 -12.41
N THR A 63 -10.28 0.54 -12.92
CA THR A 63 -11.10 1.69 -13.33
C THR A 63 -12.42 1.77 -12.55
N ASP A 64 -12.66 0.81 -11.64
CA ASP A 64 -13.83 0.80 -10.78
C ASP A 64 -13.84 2.04 -9.87
N ARG A 65 -14.86 2.86 -10.01
CA ARG A 65 -14.96 4.15 -9.30
C ARG A 65 -15.13 3.97 -7.80
N VAL A 66 -15.85 2.94 -7.38
CA VAL A 66 -16.09 2.66 -5.96
C VAL A 66 -14.78 2.25 -5.28
N PHE A 67 -14.01 1.38 -5.94
CA PHE A 67 -12.69 1.02 -5.45
C PHE A 67 -11.76 2.23 -5.40
N ILE A 68 -11.64 3.01 -6.49
CA ILE A 68 -10.78 4.20 -6.57
C ILE A 68 -11.10 5.17 -5.44
N GLN A 69 -12.38 5.47 -5.23
CA GLN A 69 -12.81 6.37 -4.17
C GLN A 69 -12.35 5.87 -2.80
N ARG A 70 -12.67 4.63 -2.44
CA ARG A 70 -12.29 4.04 -1.15
C ARG A 70 -10.78 3.95 -0.97
N PHE A 71 -10.06 3.59 -2.03
CA PHE A 71 -8.60 3.49 -1.98
C PHE A 71 -7.93 4.84 -1.72
N VAL A 72 -8.38 5.90 -2.41
CA VAL A 72 -7.88 7.25 -2.21
C VAL A 72 -8.26 7.81 -0.84
N GLU A 73 -9.48 7.55 -0.36
CA GLU A 73 -9.89 7.92 1.01
C GLU A 73 -8.99 7.28 2.06
N GLU A 74 -8.63 6.00 1.90
CA GLU A 74 -7.69 5.31 2.80
C GLU A 74 -6.28 5.90 2.71
N LEU A 75 -5.79 6.23 1.51
CA LEU A 75 -4.49 6.89 1.34
C LEU A 75 -4.44 8.28 1.99
N ASN A 76 -5.52 9.04 1.90
CA ASN A 76 -5.61 10.37 2.50
C ASN A 76 -5.62 10.36 4.04
N GLN A 77 -5.91 9.21 4.64
CA GLN A 77 -5.90 9.02 6.09
C GLN A 77 -4.57 8.45 6.61
N LEU A 78 -3.59 8.20 5.74
CA LEU A 78 -2.30 7.68 6.14
C LEU A 78 -1.51 8.71 6.97
N ILE A 79 -0.91 8.22 8.06
CA ILE A 79 -0.11 9.01 8.99
C ILE A 79 1.36 8.59 8.82
N PRO A 80 2.31 9.51 8.70
CA PRO A 80 3.72 9.18 8.63
C PRO A 80 4.19 8.39 9.86
N ASP A 81 4.92 7.28 9.62
CA ASP A 81 5.59 6.52 10.65
C ASP A 81 6.90 7.22 11.06
N LYS A 82 7.13 7.33 12.35
CA LYS A 82 8.38 7.88 12.89
C LYS A 82 9.57 6.93 12.69
N HIS A 83 9.30 5.63 12.59
CA HIS A 83 10.32 4.61 12.43
C HIS A 83 10.55 4.30 10.95
N GLN A 84 11.56 4.92 10.38
CA GLN A 84 11.96 4.71 8.98
C GLN A 84 12.71 3.37 8.86
N ARG A 85 11.99 2.28 8.57
CA ARG A 85 12.60 0.98 8.20
C ARG A 85 12.40 0.76 6.70
N LEU A 86 13.36 0.09 6.08
CA LEU A 86 13.19 -0.36 4.70
C LEU A 86 11.99 -1.30 4.61
N VAL A 87 11.19 -1.12 3.57
CA VAL A 87 10.06 -1.97 3.23
C VAL A 87 10.43 -2.73 1.97
N ASP A 88 10.34 -4.06 2.03
CA ASP A 88 10.41 -4.90 0.85
C ASP A 88 9.07 -4.81 0.12
N TYR A 89 9.06 -4.23 -1.08
CA TYR A 89 7.84 -3.98 -1.84
C TYR A 89 7.33 -5.30 -2.43
N ARG A 90 6.12 -5.66 -2.05
CA ARG A 90 5.42 -6.82 -2.60
C ARG A 90 4.31 -6.42 -3.55
N SER A 91 3.83 -5.21 -3.41
CA SER A 91 2.92 -4.61 -4.38
C SER A 91 3.08 -3.09 -4.43
N GLY A 92 2.52 -2.48 -5.45
CA GLY A 92 2.49 -1.03 -5.62
C GLY A 92 1.42 -0.61 -6.58
N ALA A 93 1.00 0.64 -6.46
CA ALA A 93 0.00 1.23 -7.32
C ALA A 93 0.49 2.56 -7.88
N ILE A 94 0.15 2.82 -9.14
CA ILE A 94 0.30 4.11 -9.80
C ILE A 94 -1.10 4.66 -10.02
N LEU A 95 -1.42 5.74 -9.32
CA LEU A 95 -2.68 6.45 -9.50
C LEU A 95 -2.48 7.51 -10.59
N PHE A 96 -3.22 7.45 -11.66
CA PHE A 96 -3.19 8.44 -12.74
C PHE A 96 -4.38 9.38 -12.62
N ASN A 97 -4.11 10.67 -12.63
CA ASN A 97 -5.16 11.67 -12.70
C ASN A 97 -5.43 12.10 -14.16
N ARG A 98 -6.55 12.83 -14.38
CA ARG A 98 -6.97 13.33 -15.69
C ARG A 98 -5.96 14.27 -16.34
N GLU A 99 -5.09 14.89 -15.57
CA GLU A 99 -4.07 15.81 -16.06
C GLU A 99 -2.79 15.08 -16.50
N GLY A 100 -2.74 13.75 -16.37
CA GLY A 100 -1.58 12.94 -16.70
C GLY A 100 -0.53 12.86 -15.60
N ASN A 101 -0.76 13.48 -14.44
CA ASN A 101 0.11 13.32 -13.28
C ASN A 101 -0.11 11.95 -12.64
N SER A 102 0.92 11.45 -11.97
CA SER A 102 0.83 10.18 -11.28
C SER A 102 1.31 10.25 -9.84
N THR A 103 0.72 9.43 -9.00
CA THR A 103 1.12 9.24 -7.60
C THR A 103 1.43 7.78 -7.35
N LEU A 104 2.57 7.52 -6.70
CA LEU A 104 3.03 6.17 -6.37
C LEU A 104 2.74 5.84 -4.92
N VAL A 105 2.34 4.59 -4.69
CA VAL A 105 2.26 3.99 -3.38
C VAL A 105 2.80 2.57 -3.44
N PHE A 106 3.54 2.13 -2.42
CA PHE A 106 4.08 0.79 -2.32
C PHE A 106 3.62 0.13 -1.02
N PHE A 107 3.51 -1.18 -1.07
CA PHE A 107 3.08 -2.02 0.04
C PHE A 107 4.06 -3.18 0.21
N GLY A 108 4.40 -3.49 1.46
CA GLY A 108 4.99 -4.77 1.81
C GLY A 108 3.93 -5.89 1.75
N GLU A 109 4.30 -7.08 2.17
CA GLU A 109 3.39 -8.24 2.06
C GLU A 109 2.13 -8.09 2.92
N ARG A 110 2.28 -7.61 4.16
CA ARG A 110 1.18 -7.39 5.12
C ARG A 110 1.34 -6.14 5.96
N THR A 111 2.54 -5.59 5.93
CA THR A 111 2.94 -4.41 6.69
C THR A 111 3.88 -3.57 5.85
N GLY A 112 3.94 -2.29 6.15
CA GLY A 112 4.80 -1.35 5.45
C GLY A 112 4.11 -0.72 4.26
N ILE A 113 3.83 0.57 4.39
CA ILE A 113 3.26 1.41 3.33
C ILE A 113 4.25 2.53 3.07
N ILE A 114 4.64 2.70 1.80
CA ILE A 114 5.42 3.86 1.36
C ILE A 114 4.53 4.72 0.46
N TYR A 115 4.24 5.91 0.90
CA TYR A 115 3.42 6.86 0.18
C TYR A 115 4.09 8.24 0.17
N ARG A 116 4.17 8.85 -1.02
CA ARG A 116 4.87 10.15 -1.20
C ARG A 116 6.30 10.13 -0.65
N ASN A 117 7.03 9.03 -0.92
CA ASN A 117 8.40 8.79 -0.47
C ASN A 117 8.58 8.78 1.08
N LYS A 118 7.51 8.56 1.82
CA LYS A 118 7.55 8.42 3.28
C LYS A 118 6.95 7.10 3.68
N LYS A 119 7.54 6.47 4.69
CA LYS A 119 6.91 5.34 5.36
C LYS A 119 5.71 5.85 6.15
N MET A 120 4.61 5.16 6.01
CA MET A 120 3.37 5.42 6.74
C MET A 120 3.13 4.34 7.79
N MET A 121 2.32 4.66 8.79
CA MET A 121 1.80 3.66 9.71
C MET A 121 0.92 2.68 8.95
N ASP A 122 1.00 1.41 9.33
CA ASP A 122 0.20 0.36 8.72
C ASP A 122 -1.29 0.63 8.95
N ARG A 123 -2.10 0.28 7.93
CA ARG A 123 -3.54 0.48 7.94
C ARG A 123 -4.24 -0.76 7.41
N ASP A 124 -4.78 -1.54 8.33
CA ASP A 124 -5.42 -2.84 8.04
C ASP A 124 -6.57 -2.72 7.04
N SER A 125 -7.36 -1.63 7.10
CA SER A 125 -8.46 -1.40 6.17
C SER A 125 -8.00 -1.27 4.72
N LEU A 126 -6.84 -0.64 4.49
CA LEU A 126 -6.25 -0.50 3.17
C LEU A 126 -5.73 -1.85 2.64
N PHE A 127 -5.06 -2.65 3.48
CA PHE A 127 -4.61 -3.99 3.09
C PHE A 127 -5.79 -4.92 2.78
N ARG A 128 -6.86 -4.89 3.59
CA ARG A 128 -8.09 -5.66 3.33
C ARG A 128 -8.76 -5.22 2.03
N LEU A 129 -8.85 -3.92 1.78
CA LEU A 129 -9.43 -3.41 0.53
C LEU A 129 -8.67 -3.93 -0.69
N ILE A 130 -7.33 -3.97 -0.63
CA ILE A 130 -6.50 -4.54 -1.69
C ILE A 130 -6.74 -6.05 -1.82
N ASP A 131 -6.74 -6.78 -0.72
CA ASP A 131 -6.97 -8.23 -0.73
C ASP A 131 -8.33 -8.58 -1.33
N ASP A 132 -9.40 -7.92 -0.89
CA ASP A 132 -10.77 -8.23 -1.29
C ASP A 132 -11.09 -7.77 -2.73
N SER A 133 -10.48 -6.69 -3.18
CA SER A 133 -10.86 -6.06 -4.46
C SER A 133 -9.84 -6.24 -5.58
N VAL A 134 -8.59 -6.50 -5.26
CA VAL A 134 -7.53 -6.69 -6.27
C VAL A 134 -7.15 -8.17 -6.37
N PHE A 135 -6.75 -8.77 -5.24
CA PHE A 135 -6.28 -10.15 -5.27
C PHE A 135 -7.43 -11.16 -5.41
N ALA A 136 -8.59 -10.89 -4.83
CA ALA A 136 -9.74 -11.79 -4.91
C ALA A 136 -10.48 -11.73 -6.26
N THR A 137 -10.33 -10.64 -7.03
CA THR A 137 -11.03 -10.47 -8.32
C THR A 137 -10.34 -11.15 -9.50
N GLN A 138 -9.06 -11.46 -9.37
CA GLN A 138 -8.29 -12.16 -10.39
C GLN A 138 -8.37 -13.67 -10.17
N PRO A 139 -8.30 -14.49 -11.25
CA PRO A 139 -8.16 -15.93 -11.11
C PRO A 139 -7.01 -16.26 -10.16
N TYR A 140 -7.22 -17.27 -9.31
CA TYR A 140 -6.21 -17.67 -8.33
C TYR A 140 -4.82 -17.89 -8.97
N ASP A 141 -4.80 -18.48 -10.17
CA ASP A 141 -3.59 -18.79 -10.94
C ASP A 141 -2.86 -17.53 -11.44
N TYR A 142 -3.55 -16.41 -11.51
CA TYR A 142 -2.94 -15.15 -11.94
C TYR A 142 -1.84 -14.69 -10.98
N TRP A 143 -2.09 -14.82 -9.67
CA TRP A 143 -1.14 -14.40 -8.63
C TRP A 143 -0.21 -15.52 -8.16
N PHE A 144 -0.38 -16.75 -8.68
CA PHE A 144 0.40 -17.93 -8.33
C PHE A 144 0.85 -18.67 -9.60
N PRO A 145 2.05 -18.34 -10.12
CA PRO A 145 2.49 -18.81 -11.44
C PRO A 145 2.85 -20.30 -11.49
N SER A 146 2.95 -20.99 -10.36
CA SER A 146 3.23 -22.42 -10.32
C SER A 146 2.36 -23.16 -9.31
N ASP A 147 2.04 -24.42 -9.60
CA ASP A 147 1.29 -25.27 -8.69
C ASP A 147 1.99 -25.48 -7.36
N SER A 148 3.33 -25.61 -7.38
CA SER A 148 4.14 -25.77 -6.18
C SER A 148 4.06 -24.55 -5.24
N SER A 149 4.12 -23.33 -5.80
CA SER A 149 3.96 -22.09 -5.03
C SER A 149 2.56 -21.97 -4.44
N ARG A 150 1.55 -22.42 -5.20
CA ARG A 150 0.15 -22.46 -4.80
C ARG A 150 -0.09 -23.40 -3.64
N ASP A 151 0.44 -24.61 -3.73
CA ASP A 151 0.27 -25.63 -2.70
C ASP A 151 1.03 -25.27 -1.42
N LEU A 152 2.22 -24.68 -1.56
CA LEU A 152 2.95 -24.14 -0.41
C LEU A 152 2.15 -23.05 0.30
N TYR A 153 1.60 -22.10 -0.45
CA TYR A 153 0.78 -21.02 0.14
C TYR A 153 -0.47 -21.55 0.83
N ARG A 154 -1.20 -22.49 0.21
CA ARG A 154 -2.37 -23.15 0.82
C ARG A 154 -2.01 -23.82 2.14
N ASN A 155 -0.88 -24.54 2.17
CA ASN A 155 -0.42 -25.21 3.37
C ASN A 155 -0.07 -24.22 4.48
N ILE A 156 0.62 -23.12 4.14
CA ILE A 156 0.95 -22.05 5.09
C ILE A 156 -0.32 -21.42 5.66
N VAL A 157 -1.27 -21.04 4.80
CA VAL A 157 -2.56 -20.45 5.24
C VAL A 157 -3.34 -21.40 6.12
N LYS A 158 -3.41 -22.69 5.75
CA LYS A 158 -4.08 -23.72 6.55
C LYS A 158 -3.44 -23.84 7.93
N THR A 159 -2.10 -23.97 8.00
CA THR A 159 -1.36 -24.07 9.25
C THR A 159 -1.57 -22.83 10.13
N MET A 160 -1.55 -21.63 9.54
CA MET A 160 -1.81 -20.40 10.30
C MET A 160 -3.24 -20.33 10.85
N MET A 161 -4.23 -20.81 10.10
CA MET A 161 -5.61 -20.89 10.59
C MET A 161 -5.76 -21.90 11.73
N GLU A 162 -5.09 -23.03 11.65
CA GLU A 162 -5.09 -24.04 12.71
C GLU A 162 -4.42 -23.52 13.98
N LEU A 163 -3.27 -22.86 13.87
CA LEU A 163 -2.59 -22.22 15.00
C LEU A 163 -3.45 -21.13 15.67
N ARG A 164 -4.14 -20.30 14.89
CA ARG A 164 -5.06 -19.30 15.45
C ARG A 164 -6.25 -19.92 16.17
N LYS A 165 -6.80 -21.03 15.65
CA LYS A 165 -7.85 -21.78 16.35
C LYS A 165 -7.35 -22.35 17.66
N GLN A 166 -6.16 -22.94 17.67
CA GLN A 166 -5.56 -23.47 18.88
C GLN A 166 -5.34 -22.38 19.93
N GLN A 167 -4.74 -21.27 19.56
CA GLN A 167 -4.53 -20.12 20.46
C GLN A 167 -5.85 -19.57 21.04
N ALA A 168 -6.91 -19.54 20.22
CA ALA A 168 -8.22 -19.14 20.69
C ALA A 168 -8.83 -20.13 21.70
N MET A 169 -8.62 -21.44 21.50
CA MET A 169 -9.06 -22.47 22.43
C MET A 169 -8.28 -22.40 23.74
N ASP A 170 -6.95 -22.33 23.66
CA ASP A 170 -6.08 -22.24 24.84
C ASP A 170 -6.41 -21.00 25.70
N SER A 171 -6.81 -19.89 25.06
CA SER A 171 -7.22 -18.65 25.76
C SER A 171 -8.58 -18.76 26.45
N LEU A 172 -9.42 -19.75 26.11
CA LEU A 172 -10.71 -20.03 26.75
C LEU A 172 -10.57 -20.99 27.93
N GLU A 173 -9.57 -21.87 27.92
CA GLU A 173 -9.32 -22.83 29.02
C GLU A 173 -8.61 -22.21 30.23
N ILE A 174 -8.02 -20.99 30.09
CA ILE A 174 -7.30 -20.29 31.16
C ILE A 174 -8.28 -19.39 32.01
N LYS A 175 -9.55 -19.38 31.70
CA LYS A 175 -10.59 -18.68 32.47
C LYS A 175 -11.41 -19.61 33.32
#